data_7d248f22a989e12563f475a1827eba6c
#
_entry.id   7d248f22a989e12563f475a1827eba6c
#
_cell.length_a   1.000
_cell.length_b   1.000
_cell.length_c   1.000
_cell.angle_alpha   90.00
_cell.angle_beta   90.00
_cell.angle_gamma   90.00
#
_symmetry.space_group_name_H-M   'P 1'
#
loop_
_entity.id
_entity.type
_entity.pdbx_description
1 polymer ?
#
loop_
_entity_poly.entity_id
_entity_poly.type
_entity_poly.pdbx_seq_one_letter_code
_entity_poly.pdbx_strand_id
1 'polypeptide(L)'
;MLVPDKNPQTVSEKLSDHYRKIEQYMHSNKLVINSDKTYLLVMAGRGAASTRRMEVQVQAGPDLIEQSVSEKLLGGVIHNTGRWNEMIKGGKGSIVSQLAGRLNALKKLQQADFKCKLTVATAVIQSKIQYLLPLYGGAPDYLVRALQVQQLKAARFVCGYSSFYWSRDKLLKTCGWLSVRQQEFYSTTLLAHKIVSTSLPHGLWTDMVQPHTVRTRAATQGQIRFGTNYRGESEMTRSSFKYRAQRYYSRIPGTMKIQPLSSFKKHLKQFAVRNIPVK
;
A
#
# COMPACT_ATOMS: atom_id res chain seq x y z
N MET A 1 17.43 -3.66 1.61
CA MET A 1 18.15 -3.87 2.87
C MET A 1 17.64 -2.87 3.90
N LEU A 2 17.42 -3.27 5.15
CA LEU A 2 16.93 -2.41 6.24
C LEU A 2 17.85 -2.60 7.45
N VAL A 3 18.37 -1.49 7.99
CA VAL A 3 19.20 -1.49 9.21
C VAL A 3 18.54 -0.56 10.24
N PRO A 4 17.88 -1.09 11.27
CA PRO A 4 17.32 -0.30 12.36
C PRO A 4 18.41 0.00 13.39
N ASP A 5 18.84 1.25 13.51
CA ASP A 5 19.77 1.70 14.54
C ASP A 5 19.55 3.21 14.83
N LYS A 6 20.05 3.66 15.98
CA LYS A 6 19.97 5.06 16.40
C LYS A 6 21.27 5.85 16.10
N ASN A 7 22.38 5.14 15.95
CA ASN A 7 23.68 5.75 15.68
C ASN A 7 23.96 5.76 14.17
N PRO A 8 24.11 6.94 13.53
CA PRO A 8 24.33 7.06 12.09
C PRO A 8 25.64 6.40 11.62
N GLN A 9 26.70 6.45 12.43
CA GLN A 9 27.98 5.80 12.08
C GLN A 9 27.82 4.28 12.03
N THR A 10 27.22 3.68 13.06
CA THR A 10 26.93 2.25 13.10
C THR A 10 26.03 1.83 11.93
N VAL A 11 25.04 2.67 11.54
CA VAL A 11 24.20 2.43 10.36
C VAL A 11 25.04 2.42 9.09
N SER A 12 25.90 3.44 8.91
CA SER A 12 26.77 3.57 7.72
C SER A 12 27.70 2.36 7.57
N GLU A 13 28.36 1.95 8.68
CA GLU A 13 29.25 0.79 8.69
C GLU A 13 28.52 -0.51 8.34
N LYS A 14 27.39 -0.78 9.01
CA LYS A 14 26.57 -1.98 8.74
C LYS A 14 26.06 -2.01 7.30
N LEU A 15 25.61 -0.86 6.78
CA LEU A 15 25.13 -0.75 5.41
C LEU A 15 26.25 -0.97 4.40
N SER A 16 27.44 -0.38 4.61
CA SER A 16 28.59 -0.55 3.75
C SER A 16 29.10 -2.00 3.75
N ASP A 17 29.11 -2.67 4.91
CA ASP A 17 29.46 -4.09 5.01
C ASP A 17 28.46 -5.00 4.26
N HIS A 18 27.17 -4.73 4.44
CA HIS A 18 26.13 -5.46 3.70
C HIS A 18 26.18 -5.18 2.18
N TYR A 19 26.47 -3.95 1.78
CA TYR A 19 26.62 -3.60 0.36
C TYR A 19 27.78 -4.38 -0.25
N ARG A 20 28.94 -4.43 0.42
CA ARG A 20 30.12 -5.20 -0.02
C ARG A 20 29.81 -6.68 -0.19
N LYS A 21 29.04 -7.29 0.73
CA LYS A 21 28.63 -8.71 0.60
C LYS A 21 27.72 -8.93 -0.62
N ILE A 22 26.79 -8.00 -0.89
CA ILE A 22 25.93 -8.07 -2.08
C ILE A 22 26.76 -7.88 -3.34
N GLU A 23 27.69 -6.94 -3.35
CA GLU A 23 28.60 -6.68 -4.49
C GLU A 23 29.45 -7.93 -4.82
N GLN A 24 30.03 -8.56 -3.80
CA GLN A 24 30.77 -9.81 -3.96
C GLN A 24 29.91 -10.93 -4.54
N TYR A 25 28.68 -11.08 -4.03
CA TYR A 25 27.72 -12.06 -4.57
C TYR A 25 27.35 -11.76 -6.03
N MET A 26 27.07 -10.50 -6.36
CA MET A 26 26.77 -10.10 -7.74
C MET A 26 27.94 -10.35 -8.67
N HIS A 27 29.15 -9.97 -8.25
CA HIS A 27 30.38 -10.18 -9.03
C HIS A 27 30.65 -11.68 -9.28
N SER A 28 30.46 -12.54 -8.26
CA SER A 28 30.61 -13.98 -8.42
C SER A 28 29.61 -14.59 -9.41
N ASN A 29 28.46 -13.96 -9.58
CA ASN A 29 27.43 -14.31 -10.57
C ASN A 29 27.56 -13.53 -11.90
N LYS A 30 28.69 -12.83 -12.13
CA LYS A 30 28.94 -12.02 -13.34
C LYS A 30 27.90 -10.91 -13.55
N LEU A 31 27.37 -10.35 -12.46
CA LEU A 31 26.45 -9.23 -12.45
C LEU A 31 27.15 -7.98 -11.90
N VAL A 32 26.78 -6.81 -12.40
CA VAL A 32 27.28 -5.52 -11.94
C VAL A 32 26.14 -4.73 -11.29
N ILE A 33 26.42 -4.16 -10.12
CA ILE A 33 25.47 -3.24 -9.47
C ILE A 33 25.56 -1.89 -10.18
N ASN A 34 24.40 -1.32 -10.51
CA ASN A 34 24.32 0.03 -11.07
C ASN A 34 24.23 1.04 -9.92
N SER A 35 25.30 1.78 -9.66
CA SER A 35 25.38 2.80 -8.60
C SER A 35 24.36 3.92 -8.79
N ASP A 36 24.10 4.35 -10.05
CA ASP A 36 23.11 5.41 -10.37
C ASP A 36 21.67 5.01 -10.03
N LYS A 37 21.40 3.71 -9.84
CA LYS A 37 20.09 3.15 -9.45
C LYS A 37 20.07 2.61 -8.02
N THR A 38 21.12 2.86 -7.28
CA THR A 38 21.21 2.47 -5.87
C THR A 38 21.00 3.70 -4.99
N TYR A 39 20.01 3.65 -4.13
CA TYR A 39 19.58 4.80 -3.33
C TYR A 39 19.60 4.46 -1.84
N LEU A 40 19.95 5.46 -1.04
CA LEU A 40 19.92 5.41 0.42
C LEU A 40 18.76 6.27 0.95
N LEU A 41 17.86 5.69 1.71
CA LEU A 41 16.74 6.40 2.31
C LEU A 41 16.72 6.23 3.83
N VAL A 42 16.95 7.30 4.58
CA VAL A 42 16.85 7.32 6.03
C VAL A 42 15.43 7.68 6.45
N MET A 43 14.70 6.71 6.98
CA MET A 43 13.30 6.87 7.37
C MET A 43 13.17 7.06 8.87
N ALA A 44 12.45 8.12 9.28
CA ALA A 44 12.13 8.36 10.68
C ALA A 44 10.75 8.99 10.83
N GLY A 45 10.09 8.72 11.96
CA GLY A 45 8.77 9.26 12.27
C GLY A 45 8.75 10.79 12.43
N ARG A 46 7.53 11.35 12.54
CA ARG A 46 7.28 12.82 12.57
C ARG A 46 8.09 13.56 13.64
N GLY A 47 8.29 12.97 14.83
CA GLY A 47 9.03 13.59 15.95
C GLY A 47 10.54 13.53 15.82
N ALA A 48 11.08 12.79 14.86
CA ALA A 48 12.50 12.52 14.70
C ALA A 48 13.11 13.33 13.53
N ALA A 49 12.89 14.63 13.50
CA ALA A 49 13.49 15.51 12.48
C ALA A 49 15.03 15.47 12.53
N SER A 50 15.61 15.37 13.73
CA SER A 50 17.04 15.17 13.94
C SER A 50 17.55 13.88 13.29
N THR A 51 16.83 12.77 13.46
CA THR A 51 17.21 11.48 12.86
C THR A 51 17.22 11.53 11.33
N ARG A 52 16.30 12.27 10.70
CA ARG A 52 16.29 12.44 9.24
C ARG A 52 17.41 13.34 8.72
N ARG A 53 17.98 14.16 9.58
CA ARG A 53 19.13 15.03 9.26
C ARG A 53 20.47 14.38 9.59
N MET A 54 20.45 13.16 10.16
CA MET A 54 21.68 12.40 10.36
C MET A 54 22.30 12.09 9.00
N GLU A 55 23.56 12.42 8.84
CA GLU A 55 24.33 12.08 7.66
C GLU A 55 24.69 10.61 7.71
N VAL A 56 24.03 9.84 6.88
CA VAL A 56 24.32 8.42 6.65
C VAL A 56 24.81 8.29 5.22
N GLN A 57 25.95 7.65 5.05
CA GLN A 57 26.58 7.43 3.75
C GLN A 57 26.91 5.94 3.62
N VAL A 58 26.89 5.42 2.40
CA VAL A 58 27.26 4.04 2.11
C VAL A 58 28.39 4.04 1.10
N GLN A 59 29.53 3.42 1.46
CA GLN A 59 30.61 3.22 0.55
C GLN A 59 30.28 2.08 -0.42
N ALA A 60 30.22 2.38 -1.69
CA ALA A 60 29.89 1.47 -2.78
C ALA A 60 31.11 1.36 -3.75
N GLY A 61 32.09 0.55 -3.41
CA GLY A 61 33.35 0.52 -4.13
C GLY A 61 34.04 1.89 -4.11
N PRO A 62 34.33 2.50 -5.28
CA PRO A 62 34.88 3.87 -5.35
C PRO A 62 33.82 4.95 -5.11
N ASP A 63 32.52 4.63 -5.27
CA ASP A 63 31.44 5.58 -5.19
C ASP A 63 30.90 5.73 -3.76
N LEU A 64 30.37 6.90 -3.47
CA LEU A 64 29.66 7.21 -2.22
C LEU A 64 28.19 7.40 -2.51
N ILE A 65 27.34 6.55 -1.90
CA ILE A 65 25.88 6.68 -2.04
C ILE A 65 25.39 7.65 -0.99
N GLU A 66 24.88 8.78 -1.46
CA GLU A 66 24.31 9.82 -0.60
C GLU A 66 22.85 9.55 -0.27
N GLN A 67 22.38 10.21 0.77
CA GLN A 67 21.03 10.09 1.29
C GLN A 67 20.01 10.83 0.42
N SER A 68 18.98 10.13 0.00
CA SER A 68 17.83 10.70 -0.72
C SER A 68 16.68 11.09 0.21
N VAL A 69 15.87 12.05 -0.21
CA VAL A 69 14.63 12.46 0.49
C VAL A 69 13.45 11.59 0.10
N SER A 70 13.34 11.24 -1.17
CA SER A 70 12.28 10.37 -1.69
C SER A 70 12.80 9.57 -2.88
N GLU A 71 12.36 8.31 -2.96
CA GLU A 71 12.77 7.41 -4.03
C GLU A 71 11.60 6.62 -4.59
N LYS A 72 11.71 6.29 -5.87
CA LYS A 72 10.71 5.50 -6.59
C LYS A 72 11.07 4.03 -6.59
N LEU A 73 10.32 3.23 -5.83
CA LEU A 73 10.47 1.79 -5.78
C LEU A 73 9.23 1.09 -6.36
N LEU A 74 9.42 0.24 -7.38
CA LEU A 74 8.35 -0.52 -8.03
C LEU A 74 7.11 0.34 -8.39
N GLY A 75 7.35 1.57 -8.87
CA GLY A 75 6.29 2.49 -9.26
C GLY A 75 5.58 3.23 -8.13
N GLY A 76 5.98 2.98 -6.87
CA GLY A 76 5.57 3.75 -5.70
C GLY A 76 6.66 4.72 -5.26
N VAL A 77 6.29 5.93 -4.85
CA VAL A 77 7.22 6.91 -4.27
C VAL A 77 7.23 6.75 -2.76
N ILE A 78 8.40 6.45 -2.21
CA ILE A 78 8.64 6.34 -0.77
C ILE A 78 9.39 7.58 -0.33
N HIS A 79 8.80 8.33 0.60
CA HIS A 79 9.40 9.53 1.17
C HIS A 79 9.99 9.22 2.56
N ASN A 80 11.10 9.86 2.93
CA ASN A 80 11.80 9.65 4.20
C ASN A 80 10.95 9.92 5.47
N THR A 81 9.87 10.69 5.34
CA THR A 81 8.88 10.91 6.41
C THR A 81 7.82 9.82 6.51
N GLY A 82 7.82 8.82 5.62
CA GLY A 82 6.75 7.81 5.51
C GLY A 82 5.40 8.37 5.07
N ARG A 83 5.34 9.59 4.51
CA ARG A 83 4.10 10.22 4.03
C ARG A 83 3.85 9.89 2.57
N TRP A 84 2.57 9.82 2.20
CA TRP A 84 2.10 9.47 0.86
C TRP A 84 1.69 10.67 0.00
N ASN A 85 1.95 11.92 0.47
CA ASN A 85 1.55 13.12 -0.23
C ASN A 85 2.12 13.19 -1.64
N GLU A 86 3.41 12.97 -1.78
CA GLU A 86 4.12 13.01 -3.05
C GLU A 86 3.60 11.95 -4.02
N MET A 87 3.43 10.73 -3.56
CA MET A 87 2.89 9.64 -4.36
C MET A 87 1.45 9.91 -4.83
N ILE A 88 0.57 10.44 -3.95
CA ILE A 88 -0.86 10.56 -4.25
C ILE A 88 -1.18 11.88 -4.95
N LYS A 89 -0.66 13.03 -4.44
CA LYS A 89 -1.03 14.39 -4.89
C LYS A 89 0.17 15.33 -5.07
N GLY A 90 1.39 14.83 -5.14
CA GLY A 90 2.64 15.61 -5.16
C GLY A 90 2.99 16.29 -6.49
N GLY A 91 2.03 16.55 -7.37
CA GLY A 91 2.29 17.23 -8.66
C GLY A 91 2.37 16.27 -9.85
N LYS A 92 3.18 16.64 -10.84
CA LYS A 92 3.37 15.88 -12.08
C LYS A 92 3.95 14.49 -11.76
N GLY A 93 3.25 13.43 -12.18
CA GLY A 93 3.67 12.04 -11.87
C GLY A 93 2.95 11.40 -10.68
N SER A 94 2.24 12.16 -9.83
CA SER A 94 1.41 11.61 -8.76
C SER A 94 0.23 10.80 -9.30
N ILE A 95 -0.35 9.92 -8.47
CA ILE A 95 -1.49 9.10 -8.88
C ILE A 95 -2.65 9.97 -9.37
N VAL A 96 -2.99 11.05 -8.65
CA VAL A 96 -4.09 11.96 -9.03
C VAL A 96 -3.83 12.63 -10.37
N SER A 97 -2.60 13.09 -10.63
CA SER A 97 -2.21 13.69 -11.91
C SER A 97 -2.31 12.68 -13.07
N GLN A 98 -1.80 11.46 -12.86
CA GLN A 98 -1.91 10.39 -13.85
C GLN A 98 -3.36 10.00 -14.14
N LEU A 99 -4.21 9.91 -13.10
CA LEU A 99 -5.64 9.62 -13.27
C LEU A 99 -6.35 10.71 -14.04
N ALA A 100 -6.03 11.99 -13.80
CA ALA A 100 -6.59 13.11 -14.55
C ALA A 100 -6.22 13.04 -16.05
N GLY A 101 -4.97 12.76 -16.38
CA GLY A 101 -4.53 12.54 -17.76
C GLY A 101 -5.26 11.38 -18.43
N ARG A 102 -5.39 10.25 -17.74
CA ARG A 102 -6.12 9.07 -18.24
C ARG A 102 -7.62 9.36 -18.45
N LEU A 103 -8.25 10.12 -17.54
CA LEU A 103 -9.64 10.55 -17.70
C LEU A 103 -9.83 11.43 -18.92
N ASN A 104 -8.89 12.33 -19.20
CA ASN A 104 -8.94 13.14 -20.43
C ASN A 104 -8.81 12.28 -21.69
N ALA A 105 -7.96 11.25 -21.68
CA ALA A 105 -7.87 10.31 -22.80
C ALA A 105 -9.17 9.50 -22.99
N LEU A 106 -9.84 9.11 -21.90
CA LEU A 106 -11.12 8.39 -21.94
C LEU A 106 -12.24 9.21 -22.61
N LYS A 107 -12.19 10.54 -22.58
CA LYS A 107 -13.20 11.39 -23.27
C LYS A 107 -13.33 11.09 -24.76
N LYS A 108 -12.27 10.59 -25.41
CA LYS A 108 -12.32 10.15 -26.81
C LYS A 108 -13.27 8.97 -27.05
N LEU A 109 -13.61 8.21 -26.00
CA LEU A 109 -14.55 7.11 -26.05
C LEU A 109 -15.97 7.51 -25.62
N GLN A 110 -16.33 8.79 -25.67
CA GLN A 110 -17.63 9.28 -25.17
C GLN A 110 -18.82 8.66 -25.90
N GLN A 111 -18.68 8.32 -27.17
CA GLN A 111 -19.72 7.70 -28.00
C GLN A 111 -19.81 6.17 -27.86
N ALA A 112 -18.84 5.54 -27.16
CA ALA A 112 -18.85 4.11 -26.94
C ALA A 112 -20.01 3.68 -26.05
N ASP A 113 -20.41 2.44 -26.13
CA ASP A 113 -21.43 1.84 -25.27
C ASP A 113 -20.97 1.76 -23.79
N PHE A 114 -21.93 1.50 -22.90
CA PHE A 114 -21.66 1.39 -21.46
C PHE A 114 -20.62 0.32 -21.15
N LYS A 115 -20.71 -0.86 -21.78
CA LYS A 115 -19.83 -2.00 -21.51
C LYS A 115 -18.39 -1.69 -21.91
N CYS A 116 -18.18 -1.10 -23.07
CA CYS A 116 -16.88 -0.67 -23.55
C CYS A 116 -16.27 0.38 -22.59
N LYS A 117 -17.02 1.45 -22.28
CA LYS A 117 -16.58 2.48 -21.32
C LYS A 117 -16.22 1.90 -19.95
N LEU A 118 -17.05 0.99 -19.42
CA LEU A 118 -16.81 0.35 -18.13
C LEU A 118 -15.53 -0.50 -18.14
N THR A 119 -15.33 -1.29 -19.19
CA THR A 119 -14.15 -2.16 -19.33
C THR A 119 -12.88 -1.33 -19.37
N VAL A 120 -12.83 -0.31 -20.25
CA VAL A 120 -11.64 0.53 -20.40
C VAL A 120 -11.38 1.36 -19.14
N ALA A 121 -12.42 1.98 -18.56
CA ALA A 121 -12.27 2.75 -17.32
C ALA A 121 -11.82 1.88 -16.15
N THR A 122 -12.30 0.65 -16.06
CA THR A 122 -11.85 -0.31 -15.03
C THR A 122 -10.36 -0.64 -15.25
N ALA A 123 -9.95 -0.95 -16.47
CA ALA A 123 -8.57 -1.28 -16.77
C ALA A 123 -7.59 -0.11 -16.54
N VAL A 124 -8.02 1.13 -16.83
CA VAL A 124 -7.12 2.28 -16.86
C VAL A 124 -7.15 3.08 -15.55
N ILE A 125 -8.31 3.21 -14.91
CA ILE A 125 -8.51 4.02 -13.70
C ILE A 125 -8.46 3.15 -12.44
N GLN A 126 -9.30 2.09 -12.37
CA GLN A 126 -9.38 1.26 -11.18
C GLN A 126 -8.07 0.51 -10.91
N SER A 127 -7.43 -0.03 -11.95
CA SER A 127 -6.13 -0.70 -11.83
C SER A 127 -5.06 0.22 -11.20
N LYS A 128 -5.04 1.50 -11.61
CA LYS A 128 -4.08 2.47 -11.08
C LYS A 128 -4.35 2.82 -9.62
N ILE A 129 -5.61 2.94 -9.22
CA ILE A 129 -6.00 3.18 -7.81
C ILE A 129 -5.66 1.94 -6.96
N GLN A 130 -5.90 0.74 -7.48
CA GLN A 130 -5.69 -0.52 -6.74
C GLN A 130 -4.22 -0.89 -6.60
N TYR A 131 -3.37 -0.44 -7.53
CA TYR A 131 -1.95 -0.73 -7.48
C TYR A 131 -1.31 -0.13 -6.23
N LEU A 132 -0.64 -0.94 -5.43
CA LEU A 132 -0.03 -0.60 -4.14
C LEU A 132 -1.02 -0.04 -3.08
N LEU A 133 -2.33 -0.15 -3.27
CA LEU A 133 -3.32 0.36 -2.32
C LEU A 133 -3.16 -0.22 -0.89
N PRO A 134 -2.81 -1.49 -0.69
CA PRO A 134 -2.49 -2.01 0.65
C PRO A 134 -1.32 -1.27 1.31
N LEU A 135 -0.43 -0.68 0.55
CA LEU A 135 0.71 0.09 1.06
C LEU A 135 0.28 1.52 1.44
N TYR A 136 -0.22 2.28 0.49
CA TYR A 136 -0.53 3.71 0.68
C TYR A 136 -1.95 3.99 1.20
N GLY A 137 -2.81 2.99 1.28
CA GLY A 137 -4.23 3.18 1.69
C GLY A 137 -4.42 3.69 3.12
N GLY A 138 -3.38 3.60 3.97
CA GLY A 138 -3.34 4.27 5.29
C GLY A 138 -3.14 5.79 5.23
N ALA A 139 -3.09 6.39 4.05
CA ALA A 139 -2.95 7.81 3.88
C ALA A 139 -4.11 8.60 4.52
N PRO A 140 -3.88 9.85 4.95
CA PRO A 140 -4.90 10.74 5.50
C PRO A 140 -6.12 10.89 4.59
N ASP A 141 -7.28 11.15 5.20
CA ASP A 141 -8.57 11.20 4.50
C ASP A 141 -8.59 12.18 3.32
N TYR A 142 -7.90 13.34 3.41
CA TYR A 142 -7.87 14.31 2.31
C TYR A 142 -7.18 13.77 1.04
N LEU A 143 -6.17 12.91 1.18
CA LEU A 143 -5.52 12.25 0.04
C LEU A 143 -6.41 11.16 -0.56
N VAL A 144 -7.06 10.38 0.29
CA VAL A 144 -8.00 9.35 -0.17
C VAL A 144 -9.20 9.98 -0.87
N ARG A 145 -9.70 11.12 -0.36
CA ARG A 145 -10.76 11.90 -1.03
C ARG A 145 -10.33 12.37 -2.44
N ALA A 146 -9.07 12.77 -2.60
CA ALA A 146 -8.56 13.17 -3.93
C ALA A 146 -8.64 12.00 -4.94
N LEU A 147 -8.31 10.78 -4.51
CA LEU A 147 -8.46 9.57 -5.33
C LEU A 147 -9.94 9.25 -5.59
N GLN A 148 -10.79 9.35 -4.55
CA GLN A 148 -12.24 9.12 -4.66
C GLN A 148 -12.89 10.06 -5.67
N VAL A 149 -12.48 11.32 -5.72
CA VAL A 149 -12.96 12.30 -6.71
C VAL A 149 -12.62 11.84 -8.13
N GLN A 150 -11.41 11.35 -8.39
CA GLN A 150 -11.03 10.83 -9.72
C GLN A 150 -11.82 9.58 -10.09
N GLN A 151 -12.04 8.69 -9.12
CA GLN A 151 -12.87 7.50 -9.32
C GLN A 151 -14.32 7.86 -9.68
N LEU A 152 -14.92 8.84 -8.99
CA LEU A 152 -16.28 9.28 -9.27
C LEU A 152 -16.39 10.00 -10.63
N LYS A 153 -15.37 10.77 -11.05
CA LYS A 153 -15.31 11.33 -12.40
C LYS A 153 -15.33 10.21 -13.46
N ALA A 154 -14.55 9.14 -13.24
CA ALA A 154 -14.56 7.98 -14.13
C ALA A 154 -15.93 7.27 -14.13
N ALA A 155 -16.56 7.09 -12.99
CA ALA A 155 -17.89 6.48 -12.91
C ALA A 155 -18.96 7.32 -13.65
N ARG A 156 -18.92 8.66 -13.53
CA ARG A 156 -19.80 9.54 -14.31
C ARG A 156 -19.55 9.44 -15.82
N PHE A 157 -18.29 9.36 -16.24
CA PHE A 157 -17.97 9.13 -17.64
C PHE A 157 -18.59 7.83 -18.17
N VAL A 158 -18.51 6.73 -17.38
CA VAL A 158 -19.09 5.43 -17.74
C VAL A 158 -20.61 5.49 -17.82
N CYS A 159 -21.26 6.10 -16.81
CA CYS A 159 -22.73 6.17 -16.69
C CYS A 159 -23.37 7.23 -17.59
N GLY A 160 -22.61 8.15 -18.18
CA GLY A 160 -23.10 9.18 -19.07
C GLY A 160 -23.79 10.37 -18.37
N TYR A 161 -24.38 11.27 -19.16
CA TYR A 161 -24.95 12.53 -18.67
C TYR A 161 -26.11 12.36 -17.68
N SER A 162 -26.91 11.33 -17.82
CA SER A 162 -28.03 11.05 -16.88
C SER A 162 -27.58 10.80 -15.45
N SER A 163 -26.30 10.48 -15.26
CA SER A 163 -25.71 10.18 -13.96
C SER A 163 -25.28 11.42 -13.15
N PHE A 164 -25.44 12.63 -13.67
CA PHE A 164 -24.96 13.85 -13.02
C PHE A 164 -25.57 14.04 -11.62
N TYR A 165 -26.86 13.75 -11.48
CA TYR A 165 -27.61 13.86 -10.22
C TYR A 165 -27.55 12.60 -9.36
N TRP A 166 -26.82 11.56 -9.77
CA TRP A 166 -26.77 10.32 -9.00
C TRP A 166 -25.87 10.46 -7.76
N SER A 167 -26.30 9.80 -6.68
CA SER A 167 -25.48 9.67 -5.49
C SER A 167 -24.18 8.90 -5.78
N ARG A 168 -23.17 9.11 -4.95
CA ARG A 168 -21.87 8.40 -5.05
C ARG A 168 -22.07 6.88 -5.02
N ASP A 169 -22.94 6.41 -4.12
CA ASP A 169 -23.26 4.97 -3.97
C ASP A 169 -23.89 4.40 -5.23
N LYS A 170 -24.87 5.11 -5.82
CA LYS A 170 -25.51 4.68 -7.06
C LYS A 170 -24.51 4.57 -8.21
N LEU A 171 -23.63 5.55 -8.38
CA LEU A 171 -22.58 5.54 -9.39
C LEU A 171 -21.65 4.33 -9.26
N LEU A 172 -21.11 4.10 -8.06
CA LEU A 172 -20.18 3.01 -7.82
C LEU A 172 -20.87 1.65 -7.95
N LYS A 173 -22.11 1.52 -7.46
CA LYS A 173 -22.90 0.29 -7.58
C LYS A 173 -23.19 -0.06 -9.03
N THR A 174 -23.57 0.92 -9.87
CA THR A 174 -23.81 0.72 -11.31
C THR A 174 -22.57 0.25 -12.04
N CYS A 175 -21.40 0.81 -11.69
CA CYS A 175 -20.10 0.35 -12.24
C CYS A 175 -19.59 -0.96 -11.60
N GLY A 176 -20.23 -1.48 -10.56
CA GLY A 176 -19.74 -2.64 -9.79
C GLY A 176 -18.43 -2.38 -9.04
N TRP A 177 -18.09 -1.10 -8.79
CA TRP A 177 -16.85 -0.69 -8.13
C TRP A 177 -17.05 -0.50 -6.64
N LEU A 178 -16.01 -0.84 -5.87
CA LEU A 178 -15.87 -0.45 -4.48
C LEU A 178 -15.35 0.99 -4.40
N SER A 179 -15.77 1.77 -3.41
CA SER A 179 -15.13 3.05 -3.11
C SER A 179 -13.65 2.84 -2.74
N VAL A 180 -12.83 3.88 -2.81
CA VAL A 180 -11.40 3.77 -2.49
C VAL A 180 -11.17 3.20 -1.09
N ARG A 181 -11.97 3.59 -0.09
CA ARG A 181 -11.89 3.03 1.28
C ARG A 181 -12.37 1.58 1.37
N GLN A 182 -13.42 1.23 0.66
CA GLN A 182 -13.87 -0.16 0.58
C GLN A 182 -12.84 -1.05 -0.14
N GLN A 183 -12.24 -0.54 -1.20
CA GLN A 183 -11.20 -1.24 -1.94
C GLN A 183 -9.92 -1.39 -1.11
N GLU A 184 -9.54 -0.39 -0.34
CA GLU A 184 -8.42 -0.43 0.58
C GLU A 184 -8.64 -1.50 1.66
N PHE A 185 -9.81 -1.49 2.31
CA PHE A 185 -10.20 -2.52 3.26
C PHE A 185 -10.15 -3.91 2.63
N TYR A 186 -10.77 -4.07 1.46
CA TYR A 186 -10.82 -5.34 0.73
C TYR A 186 -9.41 -5.86 0.39
N SER A 187 -8.57 -5.04 -0.24
CA SER A 187 -7.26 -5.46 -0.71
C SER A 187 -6.29 -5.76 0.46
N THR A 188 -6.33 -4.95 1.52
CA THR A 188 -5.51 -5.13 2.72
C THR A 188 -5.92 -6.40 3.47
N THR A 189 -7.23 -6.63 3.65
CA THR A 189 -7.75 -7.82 4.34
C THR A 189 -7.51 -9.10 3.52
N LEU A 190 -7.66 -9.02 2.20
CA LEU A 190 -7.38 -10.15 1.31
C LEU A 190 -5.90 -10.54 1.35
N LEU A 191 -5.00 -9.57 1.34
CA LEU A 191 -3.57 -9.82 1.45
C LEU A 191 -3.23 -10.42 2.82
N ALA A 192 -3.80 -9.90 3.91
CA ALA A 192 -3.65 -10.48 5.23
C ALA A 192 -4.13 -11.93 5.29
N HIS A 193 -5.29 -12.23 4.72
CA HIS A 193 -5.81 -13.59 4.64
C HIS A 193 -4.88 -14.54 3.88
N LYS A 194 -4.32 -14.08 2.75
CA LYS A 194 -3.33 -14.87 2.00
C LYS A 194 -2.09 -15.16 2.83
N ILE A 195 -1.51 -14.14 3.48
CA ILE A 195 -0.32 -14.31 4.33
C ILE A 195 -0.58 -15.32 5.43
N VAL A 196 -1.73 -15.23 6.07
CA VAL A 196 -2.14 -16.14 7.14
C VAL A 196 -2.34 -17.57 6.65
N SER A 197 -3.03 -17.75 5.52
CA SER A 197 -3.40 -19.07 5.00
C SER A 197 -2.25 -19.80 4.30
N THR A 198 -1.29 -19.06 3.73
CA THR A 198 -0.15 -19.65 3.00
C THR A 198 1.16 -19.59 3.76
N SER A 199 1.22 -18.83 4.86
CA SER A 199 2.46 -18.51 5.59
C SER A 199 3.54 -17.84 4.73
N LEU A 200 3.12 -17.20 3.62
CA LEU A 200 4.03 -16.57 2.65
C LEU A 200 3.67 -15.09 2.44
N PRO A 201 4.66 -14.22 2.26
CA PRO A 201 6.10 -14.45 2.45
C PRO A 201 6.44 -14.70 3.92
N HIS A 202 7.34 -15.65 4.19
CA HIS A 202 7.63 -16.12 5.54
C HIS A 202 8.03 -14.98 6.50
N GLY A 203 8.92 -14.07 6.08
CA GLY A 203 9.33 -12.94 6.91
C GLY A 203 8.16 -12.02 7.29
N LEU A 204 7.21 -11.77 6.38
CA LEU A 204 6.04 -10.97 6.70
C LEU A 204 5.06 -11.74 7.60
N TRP A 205 4.94 -13.06 7.42
CA TRP A 205 4.12 -13.92 8.26
C TRP A 205 4.65 -13.96 9.70
N THR A 206 5.94 -14.21 9.91
CA THR A 206 6.58 -14.21 11.25
C THR A 206 6.44 -12.87 11.95
N ASP A 207 6.52 -11.78 11.21
CA ASP A 207 6.33 -10.42 11.72
C ASP A 207 4.89 -10.11 12.15
N MET A 208 3.92 -10.69 11.45
CA MET A 208 2.50 -10.40 11.67
C MET A 208 1.83 -11.35 12.63
N VAL A 209 2.20 -12.64 12.59
CA VAL A 209 1.55 -13.71 13.32
C VAL A 209 2.39 -14.10 14.52
N GLN A 210 1.81 -14.02 15.72
CA GLN A 210 2.45 -14.48 16.95
C GLN A 210 1.75 -15.73 17.47
N PRO A 211 2.50 -16.75 17.94
CA PRO A 211 1.89 -17.88 18.61
C PRO A 211 1.18 -17.43 19.89
N HIS A 212 0.07 -18.05 20.19
CA HIS A 212 -0.59 -17.85 21.48
C HIS A 212 0.28 -18.43 22.60
N THR A 213 0.81 -17.59 23.44
CA THR A 213 1.59 -17.99 24.64
C THR A 213 0.71 -18.44 25.81
N VAL A 214 -0.60 -18.10 25.76
CA VAL A 214 -1.58 -18.44 26.80
C VAL A 214 -2.81 -19.06 26.14
N ARG A 215 -3.37 -20.10 26.76
CA ARG A 215 -4.62 -20.74 26.35
C ARG A 215 -5.80 -19.79 26.61
N THR A 216 -6.15 -18.98 25.62
CA THR A 216 -7.32 -18.10 25.67
C THR A 216 -8.44 -18.68 24.80
N ARG A 217 -9.69 -18.21 24.97
CA ARG A 217 -10.81 -18.57 24.07
C ARG A 217 -10.47 -18.31 22.59
N ALA A 218 -9.73 -17.24 22.32
CA ALA A 218 -9.25 -16.91 20.97
C ALA A 218 -8.29 -17.96 20.41
N ALA A 219 -7.37 -18.49 21.24
CA ALA A 219 -6.47 -19.58 20.85
C ALA A 219 -7.23 -20.88 20.58
N THR A 220 -8.22 -21.21 21.40
CA THR A 220 -9.06 -22.40 21.25
C THR A 220 -9.93 -22.34 19.99
N GLN A 221 -10.31 -21.13 19.55
CA GLN A 221 -11.08 -20.91 18.32
C GLN A 221 -10.19 -20.76 17.06
N GLY A 222 -8.90 -21.09 17.16
CA GLY A 222 -7.96 -20.94 16.03
C GLY A 222 -7.78 -19.50 15.56
N GLN A 223 -8.08 -18.51 16.41
CA GLN A 223 -7.88 -17.12 16.06
C GLN A 223 -6.38 -16.80 16.08
N ILE A 224 -5.89 -16.21 15.01
CA ILE A 224 -4.50 -15.80 14.88
C ILE A 224 -4.28 -14.53 15.69
N ARG A 225 -3.27 -14.57 16.56
CA ARG A 225 -2.80 -13.38 17.25
C ARG A 225 -1.81 -12.64 16.39
N PHE A 226 -2.17 -11.44 15.97
CA PHE A 226 -1.22 -10.53 15.34
C PHE A 226 -0.35 -9.89 16.44
N GLY A 227 0.95 -9.84 16.19
CA GLY A 227 1.89 -9.21 17.11
C GLY A 227 1.62 -7.72 17.26
N THR A 228 1.05 -7.33 18.40
CA THR A 228 0.75 -5.94 18.74
C THR A 228 1.40 -5.55 20.05
N ASN A 229 2.66 -5.23 20.01
CA ASN A 229 3.29 -4.47 21.09
C ASN A 229 3.43 -3.00 20.71
N TYR A 230 2.40 -2.41 20.11
CA TYR A 230 2.39 -0.99 19.75
C TYR A 230 1.88 -0.15 20.94
N ARG A 231 2.64 -0.11 22.04
CA ARG A 231 2.45 0.92 23.07
C ARG A 231 2.93 2.26 22.47
N GLY A 232 2.06 3.28 22.44
CA GLY A 232 2.41 4.60 21.91
C GLY A 232 2.37 4.67 20.38
N GLU A 233 1.25 4.32 19.78
CA GLU A 233 1.06 4.26 18.32
C GLU A 233 1.24 5.60 17.64
N SER A 234 2.36 5.75 16.91
CA SER A 234 2.57 6.89 16.02
C SER A 234 1.60 6.83 14.83
N GLU A 235 1.33 7.99 14.21
CA GLU A 235 0.53 8.06 12.97
C GLU A 235 1.12 7.17 11.86
N MET A 236 2.44 7.08 11.78
CA MET A 236 3.14 6.21 10.83
C MET A 236 2.86 4.73 11.10
N THR A 237 2.84 4.31 12.36
CA THR A 237 2.49 2.94 12.75
C THR A 237 1.05 2.61 12.39
N ARG A 238 0.09 3.50 12.71
CA ARG A 238 -1.34 3.31 12.41
C ARG A 238 -1.62 3.26 10.90
N SER A 239 -0.84 3.98 10.11
CA SER A 239 -0.95 4.00 8.65
C SER A 239 -0.26 2.79 7.98
N SER A 240 0.57 2.03 8.70
CA SER A 240 1.30 0.89 8.16
C SER A 240 0.35 -0.24 7.73
N PHE A 241 0.78 -1.02 6.74
CA PHE A 241 0.05 -2.21 6.28
C PHE A 241 -0.19 -3.19 7.43
N LYS A 242 0.83 -3.51 8.21
CA LYS A 242 0.77 -4.47 9.31
C LYS A 242 -0.32 -4.13 10.32
N TYR A 243 -0.38 -2.88 10.79
CA TYR A 243 -1.39 -2.40 11.72
C TYR A 243 -2.81 -2.46 11.15
N ARG A 244 -3.00 -1.97 9.92
CA ARG A 244 -4.30 -1.98 9.25
C ARG A 244 -4.78 -3.41 8.93
N ALA A 245 -3.88 -4.25 8.44
CA ALA A 245 -4.15 -5.66 8.16
C ALA A 245 -4.70 -6.38 9.40
N GLN A 246 -4.06 -6.21 10.55
CA GLN A 246 -4.53 -6.74 11.81
C GLN A 246 -5.90 -6.21 12.21
N ARG A 247 -6.06 -4.88 12.21
CA ARG A 247 -7.31 -4.22 12.59
C ARG A 247 -8.47 -4.63 11.69
N TYR A 248 -8.24 -4.81 10.39
CA TYR A 248 -9.27 -5.21 9.45
C TYR A 248 -9.57 -6.70 9.54
N TYR A 249 -8.54 -7.52 9.60
CA TYR A 249 -8.71 -8.97 9.69
C TYR A 249 -9.39 -9.41 10.99
N SER A 250 -9.16 -8.72 12.12
CA SER A 250 -9.86 -8.98 13.38
C SER A 250 -11.37 -8.72 13.30
N ARG A 251 -11.82 -7.81 12.42
CA ARG A 251 -13.25 -7.52 12.22
C ARG A 251 -13.99 -8.56 11.39
N ILE A 252 -13.25 -9.43 10.69
CA ILE A 252 -13.85 -10.46 9.85
C ILE A 252 -14.36 -11.61 10.73
N PRO A 253 -15.62 -12.07 10.53
CA PRO A 253 -16.16 -13.21 11.25
C PRO A 253 -15.30 -14.47 11.09
N GLY A 254 -15.16 -15.28 12.15
CA GLY A 254 -14.40 -16.52 12.12
C GLY A 254 -14.85 -17.48 11.01
N THR A 255 -16.15 -17.58 10.79
CA THR A 255 -16.75 -18.41 9.71
C THR A 255 -16.30 -18.02 8.30
N MET A 256 -15.91 -16.75 8.09
CA MET A 256 -15.33 -16.34 6.81
C MET A 256 -13.86 -16.72 6.68
N LYS A 257 -13.10 -16.67 7.79
CA LYS A 257 -11.65 -16.92 7.80
C LYS A 257 -11.26 -18.35 7.43
N ILE A 258 -12.16 -19.32 7.66
CA ILE A 258 -11.94 -20.73 7.35
C ILE A 258 -12.35 -21.11 5.91
N GLN A 259 -12.89 -20.16 5.15
CA GLN A 259 -13.37 -20.43 3.79
C GLN A 259 -12.21 -20.52 2.77
N PRO A 260 -12.39 -21.28 1.69
CA PRO A 260 -11.49 -21.24 0.54
C PRO A 260 -11.34 -19.81 0.00
N LEU A 261 -10.18 -19.51 -0.56
CA LEU A 261 -9.85 -18.16 -1.02
C LEU A 261 -10.86 -17.58 -2.01
N SER A 262 -11.44 -18.39 -2.88
CA SER A 262 -12.47 -17.98 -3.85
C SER A 262 -13.74 -17.49 -3.17
N SER A 263 -14.27 -18.25 -2.21
CA SER A 263 -15.45 -17.91 -1.41
C SER A 263 -15.16 -16.72 -0.50
N PHE A 264 -13.99 -16.71 0.14
CA PHE A 264 -13.54 -15.59 0.97
C PHE A 264 -13.55 -14.28 0.20
N LYS A 265 -13.00 -14.22 -1.03
CA LYS A 265 -13.00 -13.02 -1.88
C LYS A 265 -14.41 -12.48 -2.12
N LYS A 266 -15.36 -13.37 -2.45
CA LYS A 266 -16.76 -13.00 -2.72
C LYS A 266 -17.44 -12.41 -1.48
N HIS A 267 -17.35 -13.10 -0.35
CA HIS A 267 -17.94 -12.66 0.91
C HIS A 267 -17.26 -11.40 1.46
N LEU A 268 -15.95 -11.30 1.33
CA LEU A 268 -15.20 -10.10 1.74
C LEU A 268 -15.63 -8.85 0.95
N LYS A 269 -15.88 -8.98 -0.35
CA LYS A 269 -16.40 -7.87 -1.17
C LYS A 269 -17.76 -7.42 -0.66
N GLN A 270 -18.67 -8.34 -0.36
CA GLN A 270 -19.98 -8.03 0.20
C GLN A 270 -19.87 -7.40 1.60
N PHE A 271 -18.98 -7.92 2.45
CA PHE A 271 -18.71 -7.39 3.77
C PHE A 271 -18.20 -5.95 3.71
N ALA A 272 -17.27 -5.65 2.79
CA ALA A 272 -16.73 -4.30 2.58
C ALA A 272 -17.84 -3.31 2.20
N VAL A 273 -18.74 -3.69 1.28
CA VAL A 273 -19.87 -2.84 0.86
C VAL A 273 -20.81 -2.53 2.02
N ARG A 274 -21.10 -3.52 2.87
CA ARG A 274 -22.06 -3.37 3.99
C ARG A 274 -21.49 -2.60 5.17
N ASN A 275 -20.21 -2.76 5.48
CA ASN A 275 -19.64 -2.29 6.75
C ASN A 275 -18.69 -1.10 6.61
N ILE A 276 -18.27 -0.74 5.40
CA ILE A 276 -17.39 0.41 5.16
C ILE A 276 -18.17 1.47 4.39
N PRO A 277 -18.43 2.64 5.00
CA PRO A 277 -19.21 3.69 4.35
C PRO A 277 -18.47 4.31 3.16
N VAL A 278 -19.20 4.73 2.15
CA VAL A 278 -18.70 5.56 1.05
C VAL A 278 -18.66 7.01 1.53
N LYS A 279 -17.47 7.47 1.91
CA LYS A 279 -17.24 8.85 2.36
C LYS A 279 -17.04 9.83 1.20
#